data_1059dbd84f7bb6c3c26106e4d9dbc6f6
#
_entry.id   1059dbd84f7bb6c3c26106e4d9dbc6f6
#
_cell.length_a   1.000
_cell.length_b   1.000
_cell.length_c   1.000
_cell.angle_alpha   90.00
_cell.angle_beta   90.00
_cell.angle_gamma   90.00
#
_symmetry.space_group_name_H-M   'P 1'
#
loop_
_entity.id
_entity.type
_entity.pdbx_description
1 polymer ?
#
loop_
_entity_poly.entity_id
_entity_poly.type
_entity_poly.pdbx_seq_one_letter_code
_entity_poly.pdbx_strand_id
1 'polypeptide(L)'
;MVQGRKKQSFYEGKRQTYVDEANWIIVRNTHEPIIDGETFEKVQQIAKQKKNEYHEKLGKFAHLEHSENILQGLVWCPYCQRPLVRYKNVSHGKKLWYTYICPGHADDPARCPFISIREDDLSEVIFTAIQSQIQLAADLEDIVKRLNAQPEFRRQRSDATAKLETARRTLKRSQSLYDSLYQNYVEQLMTEQEYVTFKARYKAEAEEAERLIAVLEQEQRESKVYTSENRFLAEFRSFMGTDTLTKEMVSALVERIYVDADKNIDIRLHYRDEYIALLKFIEGRAAV
;
A
#
# COMPACT_ATOMS: atom_id res chain seq x y z
N MET A 1 43.08 -19.14 -6.04
CA MET A 1 42.39 -17.97 -5.42
C MET A 1 42.23 -16.90 -6.47
N VAL A 2 41.08 -16.21 -6.53
CA VAL A 2 40.84 -15.11 -7.45
C VAL A 2 40.55 -13.84 -6.65
N GLN A 3 41.34 -12.77 -6.92
CA GLN A 3 41.20 -11.45 -6.30
C GLN A 3 40.90 -10.40 -7.35
N GLY A 4 40.39 -9.25 -6.94
CA GLY A 4 40.16 -8.11 -7.86
C GLY A 4 38.90 -8.20 -8.70
N ARG A 5 37.96 -9.13 -8.40
CA ARG A 5 36.68 -9.24 -9.13
C ARG A 5 35.80 -7.99 -9.04
N LYS A 6 35.95 -7.23 -7.96
CA LYS A 6 35.22 -5.99 -7.70
C LYS A 6 36.17 -4.89 -7.30
N LYS A 7 35.92 -3.70 -7.79
CA LYS A 7 36.60 -2.46 -7.39
C LYS A 7 35.61 -1.57 -6.67
N GLN A 8 36.02 -1.04 -5.52
CA GLN A 8 35.22 -0.10 -4.76
C GLN A 8 35.92 1.23 -4.69
N SER A 9 35.25 2.30 -5.12
CA SER A 9 35.75 3.66 -4.97
C SER A 9 35.33 4.23 -3.62
N PHE A 10 36.30 4.68 -2.83
CA PHE A 10 36.04 5.37 -1.57
C PHE A 10 35.48 6.78 -1.76
N TYR A 11 35.81 7.41 -2.92
CA TYR A 11 35.48 8.80 -3.23
C TYR A 11 34.11 8.96 -3.94
N GLU A 12 33.59 7.88 -4.56
CA GLU A 12 32.32 7.88 -5.33
C GLU A 12 31.21 7.12 -4.63
N GLY A 13 31.06 7.28 -3.31
CA GLY A 13 29.90 6.80 -2.58
C GLY A 13 29.81 5.28 -2.38
N LYS A 14 30.95 4.57 -2.23
CA LYS A 14 31.03 3.12 -1.95
C LYS A 14 30.41 2.20 -3.01
N ARG A 15 30.18 2.69 -4.23
CA ARG A 15 29.64 1.88 -5.31
C ARG A 15 30.65 0.81 -5.74
N GLN A 16 30.22 -0.44 -5.76
CA GLN A 16 31.02 -1.56 -6.26
C GLN A 16 30.79 -1.74 -7.77
N THR A 17 31.88 -1.77 -8.54
CA THR A 17 31.87 -2.11 -9.97
C THR A 17 32.59 -3.43 -10.19
N TYR A 18 32.08 -4.27 -11.12
CA TYR A 18 32.78 -5.47 -11.52
C TYR A 18 33.95 -5.10 -12.42
N VAL A 19 35.07 -5.82 -12.24
CA VAL A 19 36.30 -5.66 -13.03
C VAL A 19 36.28 -6.77 -14.10
N ASP A 20 36.75 -6.43 -15.30
CA ASP A 20 36.90 -7.38 -16.40
C ASP A 20 37.80 -8.56 -15.98
N GLU A 21 37.46 -9.78 -16.44
CA GLU A 21 38.19 -11.02 -16.12
C GLU A 21 39.68 -10.93 -16.48
N ALA A 22 40.02 -10.21 -17.55
CA ALA A 22 41.41 -9.97 -17.97
C ALA A 22 42.24 -9.25 -16.89
N ASN A 23 41.62 -8.53 -16.00
CA ASN A 23 42.26 -7.78 -14.92
C ASN A 23 42.19 -8.46 -13.55
N TRP A 24 41.69 -9.70 -13.48
CA TRP A 24 41.67 -10.45 -12.24
C TRP A 24 43.04 -10.95 -11.85
N ILE A 25 43.37 -10.88 -10.56
CA ILE A 25 44.59 -11.48 -10.02
C ILE A 25 44.28 -12.93 -9.66
N ILE A 26 44.80 -13.88 -10.46
CA ILE A 26 44.60 -15.32 -10.28
C ILE A 26 45.88 -15.93 -9.71
N VAL A 27 45.80 -16.35 -8.45
CA VAL A 27 46.90 -17.09 -7.80
C VAL A 27 46.53 -18.56 -7.83
N ARG A 28 47.36 -19.35 -8.53
CA ARG A 28 47.17 -20.81 -8.65
C ARG A 28 47.84 -21.54 -7.47
N ASN A 29 47.38 -22.78 -7.22
CA ASN A 29 47.95 -23.70 -6.21
C ASN A 29 48.07 -23.09 -4.79
N THR A 30 47.06 -22.36 -4.35
CA THR A 30 47.04 -21.74 -3.03
C THR A 30 46.65 -22.70 -1.89
N HIS A 31 46.03 -23.82 -2.25
CA HIS A 31 45.61 -24.88 -1.31
C HIS A 31 45.42 -26.20 -2.12
N GLU A 32 45.39 -27.32 -1.42
CA GLU A 32 45.07 -28.61 -1.99
C GLU A 32 43.62 -28.61 -2.52
N PRO A 33 43.38 -29.04 -3.76
CA PRO A 33 42.04 -29.03 -4.34
C PRO A 33 41.14 -30.10 -3.69
N ILE A 34 39.88 -29.74 -3.37
CA ILE A 34 38.89 -30.67 -2.82
C ILE A 34 38.43 -31.69 -3.86
N ILE A 35 38.43 -31.33 -5.15
CA ILE A 35 38.13 -32.18 -6.29
C ILE A 35 39.29 -32.04 -7.31
N ASP A 36 39.55 -33.09 -8.05
CA ASP A 36 40.57 -33.08 -9.09
C ASP A 36 40.21 -32.09 -10.23
N GLY A 37 41.24 -31.60 -10.92
CA GLY A 37 41.08 -30.56 -11.96
C GLY A 37 40.24 -31.05 -13.14
N GLU A 38 40.38 -32.37 -13.50
CA GLU A 38 39.62 -32.95 -14.62
C GLU A 38 38.11 -33.00 -14.33
N THR A 39 37.74 -33.41 -13.14
CA THR A 39 36.33 -33.37 -12.67
C THR A 39 35.78 -31.93 -12.63
N PHE A 40 36.56 -30.98 -12.12
CA PHE A 40 36.17 -29.58 -12.09
C PHE A 40 35.91 -29.07 -13.51
N GLU A 41 36.81 -29.28 -14.45
CA GLU A 41 36.64 -28.84 -15.84
C GLU A 41 35.44 -29.48 -16.53
N LYS A 42 35.19 -30.77 -16.31
CA LYS A 42 33.98 -31.44 -16.81
C LYS A 42 32.71 -30.80 -16.30
N VAL A 43 32.66 -30.50 -15.01
CA VAL A 43 31.49 -29.81 -14.41
C VAL A 43 31.30 -28.40 -14.99
N GLN A 44 32.39 -27.66 -15.20
CA GLN A 44 32.32 -26.32 -15.82
C GLN A 44 31.82 -26.38 -17.28
N GLN A 45 32.27 -27.38 -18.04
CA GLN A 45 31.79 -27.61 -19.42
C GLN A 45 30.30 -27.93 -19.44
N ILE A 46 29.82 -28.84 -18.58
CA ILE A 46 28.39 -29.18 -18.46
C ILE A 46 27.56 -27.95 -18.06
N ALA A 47 28.02 -27.19 -17.09
CA ALA A 47 27.36 -25.99 -16.67
C ALA A 47 27.24 -24.94 -17.79
N LYS A 48 28.32 -24.72 -18.55
CA LYS A 48 28.36 -23.85 -19.72
C LYS A 48 27.43 -24.33 -20.83
N GLN A 49 27.44 -25.65 -21.12
CA GLN A 49 26.54 -26.23 -22.11
C GLN A 49 25.07 -26.05 -21.71
N LYS A 50 24.70 -26.37 -20.49
CA LYS A 50 23.32 -26.19 -19.99
C LYS A 50 22.90 -24.71 -20.01
N LYS A 51 23.80 -23.78 -19.68
CA LYS A 51 23.55 -22.35 -19.78
C LYS A 51 23.26 -21.94 -21.23
N ASN A 52 24.05 -22.41 -22.18
CA ASN A 52 23.84 -22.12 -23.61
C ASN A 52 22.51 -22.69 -24.11
N GLU A 53 22.24 -23.99 -23.82
CA GLU A 53 20.95 -24.61 -24.15
C GLU A 53 19.75 -23.86 -23.58
N TYR A 54 19.90 -23.35 -22.35
CA TYR A 54 18.86 -22.52 -21.71
C TYR A 54 18.68 -21.18 -22.46
N HIS A 55 19.75 -20.49 -22.82
CA HIS A 55 19.68 -19.25 -23.58
C HIS A 55 19.12 -19.46 -25.00
N GLU A 56 19.47 -20.53 -25.66
CA GLU A 56 18.90 -20.91 -26.96
C GLU A 56 17.39 -21.17 -26.85
N LYS A 57 16.96 -21.88 -25.80
CA LYS A 57 15.53 -22.10 -25.54
C LYS A 57 14.78 -20.80 -25.24
N LEU A 58 15.37 -19.88 -24.46
CA LEU A 58 14.82 -18.57 -24.20
C LEU A 58 14.69 -17.74 -25.47
N GLY A 59 15.72 -17.72 -26.33
CA GLY A 59 15.73 -17.01 -27.59
C GLY A 59 14.72 -17.54 -28.61
N LYS A 60 14.39 -18.84 -28.54
CA LYS A 60 13.46 -19.49 -29.46
C LYS A 60 12.05 -18.88 -29.48
N PHE A 61 11.63 -18.25 -28.38
CA PHE A 61 10.31 -17.63 -28.23
C PHE A 61 10.37 -16.11 -28.03
N ALA A 62 11.51 -15.49 -28.35
CA ALA A 62 11.70 -14.04 -28.23
C ALA A 62 10.76 -13.22 -29.15
N HIS A 63 10.29 -13.85 -30.23
CA HIS A 63 9.34 -13.24 -31.17
C HIS A 63 7.90 -13.13 -30.65
N LEU A 64 7.58 -13.80 -29.51
CA LEU A 64 6.27 -13.73 -28.88
C LEU A 64 6.21 -12.53 -27.95
N GLU A 65 5.21 -11.70 -28.13
CA GLU A 65 4.96 -10.55 -27.25
C GLU A 65 4.78 -11.02 -25.79
N HIS A 66 5.39 -10.27 -24.88
CA HIS A 66 5.25 -10.49 -23.44
C HIS A 66 4.28 -9.48 -22.86
N SER A 67 3.24 -9.96 -22.20
CA SER A 67 2.38 -9.06 -21.44
C SER A 67 3.06 -8.58 -20.14
N GLU A 68 2.81 -7.33 -19.77
CA GLU A 68 3.24 -6.82 -18.47
C GLU A 68 2.57 -7.60 -17.33
N ASN A 69 3.30 -7.82 -16.24
CA ASN A 69 2.73 -8.44 -15.04
C ASN A 69 2.03 -7.37 -14.17
N ILE A 70 0.75 -7.12 -14.45
CA ILE A 70 -0.05 -6.14 -13.72
C ILE A 70 -0.39 -6.58 -12.28
N LEU A 71 -0.32 -7.89 -11.99
CA LEU A 71 -0.64 -8.48 -10.69
C LEU A 71 0.62 -8.81 -9.86
N GLN A 72 1.77 -8.23 -10.21
CA GLN A 72 3.04 -8.55 -9.58
C GLN A 72 3.01 -8.29 -8.06
N GLY A 73 3.28 -9.33 -7.27
CA GLY A 73 3.35 -9.24 -5.81
C GLY A 73 2.01 -9.22 -5.11
N LEU A 74 0.89 -9.20 -5.83
CA LEU A 74 -0.46 -9.11 -5.24
C LEU A 74 -1.14 -10.46 -5.04
N VAL A 75 -0.76 -11.50 -5.78
CA VAL A 75 -1.40 -12.83 -5.72
C VAL A 75 -0.69 -13.71 -4.70
N TRP A 76 -1.41 -14.22 -3.70
CA TRP A 76 -0.85 -14.92 -2.54
C TRP A 76 -1.54 -16.27 -2.28
N CYS A 77 -0.79 -17.19 -1.70
CA CYS A 77 -1.30 -18.45 -1.20
C CYS A 77 -1.89 -18.28 0.22
N PRO A 78 -3.13 -18.69 0.48
CA PRO A 78 -3.71 -18.59 1.83
C PRO A 78 -3.07 -19.58 2.82
N TYR A 79 -2.46 -20.66 2.36
CA TYR A 79 -1.92 -21.73 3.22
C TYR A 79 -0.49 -21.42 3.70
N CYS A 80 0.42 -21.08 2.78
CA CYS A 80 1.82 -20.82 3.11
C CYS A 80 2.18 -19.34 3.20
N GLN A 81 1.24 -18.42 2.91
CA GLN A 81 1.42 -16.97 2.97
C GLN A 81 2.59 -16.46 2.11
N ARG A 82 2.83 -17.13 0.97
CA ARG A 82 3.84 -16.72 -0.01
C ARG A 82 3.15 -16.18 -1.27
N PRO A 83 3.77 -15.24 -1.98
CA PRO A 83 3.27 -14.81 -3.28
C PRO A 83 3.35 -15.94 -4.29
N LEU A 84 2.33 -16.05 -5.14
CA LEU A 84 2.35 -16.95 -6.28
C LEU A 84 3.32 -16.42 -7.34
N VAL A 85 3.99 -17.33 -8.02
CA VAL A 85 4.94 -17.02 -9.08
C VAL A 85 4.26 -17.12 -10.44
N ARG A 86 4.46 -16.11 -11.27
CA ARG A 86 3.95 -16.06 -12.64
C ARG A 86 4.86 -16.86 -13.57
N TYR A 87 4.37 -17.98 -14.07
CA TYR A 87 5.07 -18.85 -15.03
C TYR A 87 4.60 -18.57 -16.45
N LYS A 88 5.56 -18.45 -17.35
CA LYS A 88 5.35 -18.35 -18.79
C LYS A 88 5.15 -19.74 -19.39
N ASN A 89 4.07 -19.94 -20.11
CA ASN A 89 3.77 -21.18 -20.82
C ASN A 89 3.71 -20.92 -22.32
N VAL A 90 4.25 -21.83 -23.11
CA VAL A 90 4.26 -21.76 -24.58
C VAL A 90 3.80 -23.08 -25.15
N SER A 91 2.77 -23.07 -25.99
CA SER A 91 2.28 -24.25 -26.70
C SER A 91 2.76 -24.23 -28.14
N HIS A 92 3.53 -25.28 -28.52
CA HIS A 92 4.00 -25.52 -29.87
C HIS A 92 4.65 -24.29 -30.54
N GLY A 93 5.25 -23.38 -29.73
CA GLY A 93 5.90 -22.15 -30.20
C GLY A 93 4.97 -21.10 -30.79
N LYS A 94 3.65 -21.25 -30.62
CA LYS A 94 2.65 -20.37 -31.27
C LYS A 94 1.78 -19.58 -30.31
N LYS A 95 1.48 -20.14 -29.13
CA LYS A 95 0.60 -19.49 -28.16
C LYS A 95 1.34 -19.32 -26.84
N LEU A 96 1.35 -18.11 -26.33
CA LEU A 96 1.88 -17.72 -25.05
C LEU A 96 0.73 -17.44 -24.08
N TRP A 97 0.84 -17.99 -22.86
CA TRP A 97 -0.05 -17.63 -21.74
C TRP A 97 0.71 -17.71 -20.43
N TYR A 98 0.15 -17.13 -19.39
CA TYR A 98 0.76 -17.11 -18.06
C TYR A 98 -0.12 -17.84 -17.05
N THR A 99 0.54 -18.44 -16.05
CA THR A 99 -0.10 -19.17 -14.96
C THR A 99 0.56 -18.78 -13.65
N TYR A 100 -0.23 -18.45 -12.65
CA TYR A 100 0.26 -18.25 -11.28
C TYR A 100 0.26 -19.58 -10.54
N ILE A 101 1.40 -19.95 -9.94
CA ILE A 101 1.61 -21.22 -9.22
C ILE A 101 2.21 -20.91 -7.86
N CYS A 102 1.74 -21.59 -6.80
CA CYS A 102 2.32 -21.48 -5.48
C CYS A 102 3.64 -22.26 -5.39
N PRO A 103 4.77 -21.60 -5.04
CA PRO A 103 6.05 -22.28 -4.86
C PRO A 103 6.08 -23.17 -3.60
N GLY A 104 5.24 -22.90 -2.60
CA GLY A 104 5.20 -23.63 -1.33
C GLY A 104 4.84 -25.10 -1.46
N HIS A 105 4.09 -25.49 -2.52
CA HIS A 105 3.79 -26.89 -2.78
C HIS A 105 5.03 -27.73 -3.09
N ALA A 106 6.01 -27.16 -3.80
CA ALA A 106 7.25 -27.85 -4.11
C ALA A 106 8.12 -28.09 -2.87
N ASP A 107 8.03 -27.20 -1.87
CA ASP A 107 8.79 -27.29 -0.63
C ASP A 107 8.14 -28.25 0.37
N ASP A 108 6.83 -28.18 0.54
CA ASP A 108 6.06 -29.00 1.49
C ASP A 108 4.62 -29.25 0.96
N PRO A 109 4.41 -30.36 0.22
CA PRO A 109 3.10 -30.71 -0.33
C PRO A 109 2.03 -31.00 0.74
N ALA A 110 2.44 -31.43 1.94
CA ALA A 110 1.51 -31.75 3.03
C ALA A 110 0.92 -30.48 3.65
N ARG A 111 1.70 -29.40 3.71
CA ARG A 111 1.29 -28.11 4.26
C ARG A 111 0.61 -27.22 3.22
N CYS A 112 1.02 -27.29 1.97
CA CYS A 112 0.55 -26.41 0.92
C CYS A 112 0.05 -27.24 -0.29
N PRO A 113 -1.26 -27.27 -0.57
CA PRO A 113 -1.82 -27.97 -1.72
C PRO A 113 -1.34 -27.31 -3.03
N PHE A 114 -1.45 -28.05 -4.13
CA PHE A 114 -1.10 -27.53 -5.44
C PHE A 114 -2.11 -26.44 -5.88
N ILE A 115 -1.60 -25.24 -6.08
CA ILE A 115 -2.39 -24.08 -6.54
C ILE A 115 -1.85 -23.64 -7.89
N SER A 116 -2.75 -23.58 -8.88
CA SER A 116 -2.44 -23.13 -10.23
C SER A 116 -3.66 -22.44 -10.83
N ILE A 117 -3.51 -21.19 -11.28
CA ILE A 117 -4.58 -20.42 -11.93
C ILE A 117 -4.04 -19.68 -13.15
N ARG A 118 -4.79 -19.63 -14.24
CA ARG A 118 -4.42 -18.85 -15.42
C ARG A 118 -4.56 -17.37 -15.14
N GLU A 119 -3.66 -16.57 -15.71
CA GLU A 119 -3.69 -15.13 -15.57
C GLU A 119 -4.96 -14.52 -16.18
N ASP A 120 -5.39 -15.03 -17.33
CA ASP A 120 -6.59 -14.54 -18.01
C ASP A 120 -7.83 -14.70 -17.10
N ASP A 121 -8.04 -15.91 -16.55
CA ASP A 121 -9.16 -16.24 -15.68
C ASP A 121 -9.13 -15.38 -14.40
N LEU A 122 -7.94 -15.22 -13.81
CA LEU A 122 -7.76 -14.40 -12.61
C LEU A 122 -8.04 -12.92 -12.89
N SER A 123 -7.55 -12.40 -14.00
CA SER A 123 -7.75 -11.00 -14.41
C SER A 123 -9.22 -10.68 -14.68
N GLU A 124 -9.95 -11.60 -15.30
CA GLU A 124 -11.38 -11.46 -15.56
C GLU A 124 -12.19 -11.36 -14.26
N VAL A 125 -11.89 -12.25 -13.29
CA VAL A 125 -12.55 -12.23 -11.97
C VAL A 125 -12.25 -10.94 -11.21
N ILE A 126 -10.97 -10.51 -11.20
CA ILE A 126 -10.56 -9.27 -10.53
C ILE A 126 -11.25 -8.07 -11.17
N PHE A 127 -11.27 -8.01 -12.50
CA PHE A 127 -11.91 -6.91 -13.22
C PHE A 127 -13.40 -6.82 -12.92
N THR A 128 -14.11 -7.97 -12.96
CA THR A 128 -15.53 -8.04 -12.65
C THR A 128 -15.82 -7.59 -11.20
N ALA A 129 -14.98 -8.02 -10.25
CA ALA A 129 -15.12 -7.60 -8.85
C ALA A 129 -14.91 -6.08 -8.69
N ILE A 130 -13.88 -5.51 -9.33
CA ILE A 130 -13.62 -4.07 -9.29
C ILE A 130 -14.76 -3.29 -9.94
N GLN A 131 -15.26 -3.72 -11.09
CA GLN A 131 -16.41 -3.08 -11.78
C GLN A 131 -17.64 -3.04 -10.87
N SER A 132 -17.93 -4.16 -10.18
CA SER A 132 -19.04 -4.21 -9.22
C SER A 132 -18.85 -3.22 -8.06
N GLN A 133 -17.61 -3.03 -7.58
CA GLN A 133 -17.32 -2.05 -6.54
C GLN A 133 -17.38 -0.59 -7.05
N ILE A 134 -16.99 -0.34 -8.29
CA ILE A 134 -17.14 0.99 -8.93
C ILE A 134 -18.62 1.36 -9.01
N GLN A 135 -19.48 0.44 -9.45
CA GLN A 135 -20.90 0.68 -9.51
C GLN A 135 -21.50 0.94 -8.12
N LEU A 136 -21.13 0.12 -7.14
CA LEU A 136 -21.53 0.31 -5.76
C LEU A 136 -21.09 1.66 -5.19
N ALA A 137 -19.87 2.10 -5.49
CA ALA A 137 -19.37 3.40 -5.07
C ALA A 137 -20.18 4.55 -5.68
N ALA A 138 -20.58 4.44 -6.95
CA ALA A 138 -21.44 5.43 -7.60
C ALA A 138 -22.82 5.52 -6.93
N ASP A 139 -23.45 4.38 -6.65
CA ASP A 139 -24.75 4.33 -5.97
C ASP A 139 -24.68 4.91 -4.55
N LEU A 140 -23.63 4.60 -3.81
CA LEU A 140 -23.38 5.13 -2.46
C LEU A 140 -23.11 6.65 -2.49
N GLU A 141 -22.38 7.13 -3.49
CA GLU A 141 -22.13 8.58 -3.65
C GLU A 141 -23.44 9.35 -3.82
N ASP A 142 -24.37 8.83 -4.61
CA ASP A 142 -25.67 9.46 -4.82
C ASP A 142 -26.54 9.46 -3.54
N ILE A 143 -26.49 8.38 -2.76
CA ILE A 143 -27.15 8.32 -1.45
C ILE A 143 -26.55 9.37 -0.51
N VAL A 144 -25.23 9.46 -0.41
CA VAL A 144 -24.51 10.42 0.43
C VAL A 144 -24.85 11.86 0.02
N LYS A 145 -24.89 12.17 -1.28
CA LYS A 145 -25.29 13.49 -1.76
C LYS A 145 -26.71 13.87 -1.33
N ARG A 146 -27.66 12.95 -1.44
CA ARG A 146 -29.06 13.16 -1.00
C ARG A 146 -29.14 13.40 0.50
N LEU A 147 -28.44 12.58 1.31
CA LEU A 147 -28.39 12.77 2.77
C LEU A 147 -27.78 14.11 3.15
N ASN A 148 -26.67 14.49 2.53
CA ASN A 148 -26.00 15.77 2.80
C ASN A 148 -26.82 17.00 2.32
N ALA A 149 -27.78 16.82 1.40
CA ALA A 149 -28.66 17.88 0.94
C ALA A 149 -29.78 18.21 1.93
N GLN A 150 -30.06 17.35 2.90
CA GLN A 150 -31.11 17.55 3.89
C GLN A 150 -30.81 18.77 4.79
N PRO A 151 -31.82 19.65 5.06
CA PRO A 151 -31.61 20.89 5.82
C PRO A 151 -31.07 20.66 7.23
N GLU A 152 -31.51 19.60 7.90
CA GLU A 152 -31.10 19.22 9.25
C GLU A 152 -29.61 18.91 9.32
N PHE A 153 -29.10 18.21 8.34
CA PHE A 153 -27.69 17.86 8.26
C PHE A 153 -26.80 19.08 8.02
N ARG A 154 -27.24 19.99 7.16
CA ARG A 154 -26.55 21.26 6.92
C ARG A 154 -26.47 22.11 8.19
N ARG A 155 -27.56 22.16 8.98
CA ARG A 155 -27.58 22.88 10.26
C ARG A 155 -26.61 22.27 11.26
N GLN A 156 -26.67 20.97 11.50
CA GLN A 156 -25.75 20.26 12.41
C GLN A 156 -24.27 20.52 12.06
N ARG A 157 -23.94 20.50 10.78
CA ARG A 157 -22.58 20.73 10.28
C ARG A 157 -22.15 22.20 10.47
N SER A 158 -23.06 23.15 10.25
CA SER A 158 -22.83 24.57 10.50
C SER A 158 -22.60 24.83 11.98
N ASP A 159 -23.41 24.26 12.87
CA ASP A 159 -23.32 24.41 14.31
C ASP A 159 -21.99 23.79 14.85
N ALA A 160 -21.59 22.63 14.37
CA ALA A 160 -20.31 22.01 14.73
C ALA A 160 -19.12 22.90 14.33
N THR A 161 -19.17 23.48 13.12
CA THR A 161 -18.13 24.40 12.64
C THR A 161 -18.09 25.68 13.49
N ALA A 162 -19.25 26.26 13.83
CA ALA A 162 -19.32 27.42 14.68
C ALA A 162 -18.79 27.18 16.11
N LYS A 163 -19.08 26.00 16.67
CA LYS A 163 -18.53 25.58 17.98
C LYS A 163 -17.00 25.47 17.95
N LEU A 164 -16.45 24.86 16.92
CA LEU A 164 -15.00 24.72 16.75
C LEU A 164 -14.30 26.07 16.62
N GLU A 165 -14.87 26.98 15.82
CA GLU A 165 -14.38 28.34 15.67
C GLU A 165 -14.39 29.10 17.01
N THR A 166 -15.48 28.94 17.78
CA THR A 166 -15.61 29.58 19.10
C THR A 166 -14.56 29.03 20.06
N ALA A 167 -14.37 27.72 20.12
CA ALA A 167 -13.35 27.08 20.96
C ALA A 167 -11.92 27.55 20.61
N ARG A 168 -11.60 27.66 19.32
CA ARG A 168 -10.32 28.21 18.86
C ARG A 168 -10.10 29.67 19.25
N ARG A 169 -11.14 30.51 19.18
CA ARG A 169 -11.08 31.90 19.62
C ARG A 169 -10.85 31.98 21.13
N THR A 170 -11.54 31.16 21.91
CA THR A 170 -11.37 31.10 23.37
C THR A 170 -9.93 30.71 23.72
N LEU A 171 -9.38 29.62 23.09
CA LEU A 171 -8.00 29.22 23.30
C LEU A 171 -7.00 30.34 23.03
N LYS A 172 -7.12 30.97 21.86
CA LYS A 172 -6.23 32.08 21.47
C LYS A 172 -6.32 33.26 22.45
N ARG A 173 -7.53 33.59 22.91
CA ARG A 173 -7.73 34.66 23.89
C ARG A 173 -7.09 34.31 25.23
N SER A 174 -7.34 33.10 25.76
CA SER A 174 -6.81 32.69 27.06
C SER A 174 -5.29 32.58 27.04
N GLN A 175 -4.69 32.12 25.95
CA GLN A 175 -3.24 32.11 25.76
C GLN A 175 -2.67 33.54 25.73
N SER A 176 -3.27 34.46 24.97
CA SER A 176 -2.82 35.84 24.90
C SER A 176 -2.91 36.56 26.26
N LEU A 177 -3.98 36.31 27.02
CA LEU A 177 -4.14 36.86 28.36
C LEU A 177 -3.14 36.23 29.33
N TYR A 178 -2.89 34.94 29.24
CA TYR A 178 -1.87 34.25 30.06
C TYR A 178 -0.47 34.81 29.80
N ASP A 179 -0.10 35.06 28.57
CA ASP A 179 1.23 35.57 28.17
C ASP A 179 1.42 37.03 28.70
N SER A 180 0.37 37.83 28.72
CA SER A 180 0.44 39.22 29.20
C SER A 180 0.46 39.35 30.73
N LEU A 181 0.08 38.28 31.48
CA LEU A 181 0.01 38.35 32.96
C LEU A 181 1.35 38.66 33.63
N TYR A 182 2.44 38.07 33.16
CA TYR A 182 3.75 38.28 33.76
C TYR A 182 4.21 39.73 33.61
N GLN A 183 3.99 40.32 32.44
CA GLN A 183 4.32 41.73 32.19
C GLN A 183 3.50 42.66 33.09
N ASN A 184 2.20 42.45 33.18
CA ASN A 184 1.30 43.24 34.05
C ASN A 184 1.68 43.13 35.53
N TYR A 185 2.16 41.95 35.97
CA TYR A 185 2.63 41.79 37.36
C TYR A 185 3.94 42.53 37.59
N VAL A 186 4.90 42.47 36.68
CA VAL A 186 6.19 43.19 36.77
C VAL A 186 5.99 44.71 36.76
N GLU A 187 5.02 45.17 35.96
CA GLU A 187 4.64 46.61 35.89
C GLU A 187 3.78 47.07 37.08
N GLN A 188 3.58 46.23 38.10
CA GLN A 188 2.77 46.52 39.31
C GLN A 188 1.31 46.89 39.02
N LEU A 189 0.77 46.46 37.88
CA LEU A 189 -0.65 46.66 37.51
C LEU A 189 -1.59 45.68 38.18
N MET A 190 -1.05 44.67 38.89
CA MET A 190 -1.82 43.68 39.65
C MET A 190 -1.02 43.17 40.86
N THR A 191 -1.73 42.66 41.86
CA THR A 191 -1.16 42.03 43.05
C THR A 191 -0.70 40.59 42.74
N GLU A 192 0.18 40.07 43.60
CA GLU A 192 0.64 38.65 43.50
C GLU A 192 -0.55 37.68 43.56
N GLN A 193 -1.52 37.93 44.42
CA GLN A 193 -2.70 37.09 44.60
C GLN A 193 -3.58 37.07 43.36
N GLU A 194 -3.77 38.23 42.71
CA GLU A 194 -4.46 38.34 41.43
C GLU A 194 -3.70 37.63 40.31
N TYR A 195 -2.40 37.81 40.25
CA TYR A 195 -1.53 37.09 39.28
C TYR A 195 -1.70 35.57 39.36
N VAL A 196 -1.58 34.99 40.56
CA VAL A 196 -1.74 33.53 40.75
C VAL A 196 -3.16 33.09 40.38
N THR A 197 -4.17 33.85 40.75
CA THR A 197 -5.58 33.53 40.47
C THR A 197 -5.87 33.55 38.98
N PHE A 198 -5.47 34.61 38.28
CA PHE A 198 -5.70 34.77 36.84
C PHE A 198 -4.88 33.76 36.03
N LYS A 199 -3.64 33.48 36.45
CA LYS A 199 -2.80 32.47 35.85
C LYS A 199 -3.43 31.09 35.87
N ALA A 200 -3.94 30.67 37.03
CA ALA A 200 -4.64 29.40 37.19
C ALA A 200 -5.91 29.34 36.31
N ARG A 201 -6.68 30.45 36.30
CA ARG A 201 -7.91 30.55 35.50
C ARG A 201 -7.65 30.46 34.02
N TYR A 202 -6.72 31.26 33.44
CA TYR A 202 -6.48 31.27 32.01
C TYR A 202 -5.84 29.97 31.53
N LYS A 203 -5.01 29.36 32.38
CA LYS A 203 -4.48 28.04 32.10
C LYS A 203 -5.58 26.97 32.02
N ALA A 204 -6.51 26.95 32.96
CA ALA A 204 -7.64 26.03 32.96
C ALA A 204 -8.58 26.26 31.75
N GLU A 205 -8.86 27.51 31.43
CA GLU A 205 -9.68 27.86 30.24
C GLU A 205 -8.99 27.41 28.92
N ALA A 206 -7.68 27.56 28.83
CA ALA A 206 -6.92 27.09 27.65
C ALA A 206 -6.94 25.55 27.53
N GLU A 207 -6.68 24.84 28.63
CA GLU A 207 -6.71 23.37 28.65
C GLU A 207 -8.11 22.80 28.33
N GLU A 208 -9.15 23.43 28.77
CA GLU A 208 -10.53 23.06 28.46
C GLU A 208 -10.86 23.32 26.97
N ALA A 209 -10.45 24.47 26.44
CA ALA A 209 -10.63 24.80 25.03
C ALA A 209 -9.84 23.83 24.11
N GLU A 210 -8.61 23.44 24.49
CA GLU A 210 -7.82 22.45 23.75
C GLU A 210 -8.50 21.07 23.72
N ARG A 211 -9.04 20.64 24.85
CA ARG A 211 -9.80 19.37 24.92
C ARG A 211 -11.04 19.42 24.03
N LEU A 212 -11.78 20.50 24.08
CA LEU A 212 -12.97 20.66 23.25
C LEU A 212 -12.63 20.71 21.75
N ILE A 213 -11.56 21.41 21.38
CA ILE A 213 -11.06 21.45 19.99
C ILE A 213 -10.71 20.03 19.52
N ALA A 214 -9.98 19.25 20.33
CA ALA A 214 -9.60 17.89 19.97
C ALA A 214 -10.80 16.98 19.71
N VAL A 215 -11.85 17.07 20.54
CA VAL A 215 -13.11 16.33 20.37
C VAL A 215 -13.83 16.77 19.09
N LEU A 216 -14.03 18.07 18.89
CA LEU A 216 -14.74 18.60 17.74
C LEU A 216 -13.99 18.33 16.41
N GLU A 217 -12.66 18.38 16.42
CA GLU A 217 -11.84 18.02 15.25
C GLU A 217 -11.93 16.53 14.95
N GLN A 218 -12.01 15.68 15.96
CA GLN A 218 -12.23 14.25 15.76
C GLN A 218 -13.61 13.99 15.16
N GLU A 219 -14.67 14.59 15.70
CA GLU A 219 -16.01 14.50 15.14
C GLU A 219 -16.07 15.03 13.69
N GLN A 220 -15.33 16.10 13.40
CA GLN A 220 -15.24 16.65 12.04
C GLN A 220 -14.51 15.71 11.09
N ARG A 221 -13.42 15.04 11.54
CA ARG A 221 -12.71 14.03 10.75
C ARG A 221 -13.61 12.83 10.44
N GLU A 222 -14.33 12.33 11.43
CA GLU A 222 -15.31 11.26 11.26
C GLU A 222 -16.43 11.68 10.31
N SER A 223 -16.91 12.91 10.39
CA SER A 223 -17.94 13.40 9.47
C SER A 223 -17.46 13.58 8.02
N LYS A 224 -16.15 13.77 7.77
CA LYS A 224 -15.59 13.82 6.41
C LYS A 224 -15.67 12.47 5.69
N VAL A 225 -15.62 11.37 6.43
CA VAL A 225 -15.83 10.01 5.87
C VAL A 225 -17.21 9.90 5.21
N TYR A 226 -18.17 10.73 5.63
CA TYR A 226 -19.55 10.74 5.16
C TYR A 226 -19.84 11.83 4.11
N THR A 227 -18.81 12.34 3.45
CA THR A 227 -18.95 13.33 2.38
C THR A 227 -18.58 12.75 1.03
N SER A 228 -18.87 13.47 -0.05
CA SER A 228 -18.39 13.14 -1.40
C SER A 228 -16.86 13.16 -1.54
N GLU A 229 -16.13 13.62 -0.52
CA GLU A 229 -14.66 13.58 -0.41
C GLU A 229 -14.14 12.27 0.23
N ASN A 230 -15.02 11.30 0.48
CA ASN A 230 -14.61 9.98 0.96
C ASN A 230 -13.62 9.34 -0.03
N ARG A 231 -12.47 8.90 0.47
CA ARG A 231 -11.39 8.35 -0.36
C ARG A 231 -11.82 7.11 -1.14
N PHE A 232 -12.63 6.23 -0.51
CA PHE A 232 -13.21 5.08 -1.20
C PHE A 232 -14.01 5.54 -2.43
N LEU A 233 -14.95 6.48 -2.26
CA LEU A 233 -15.79 6.98 -3.36
C LEU A 233 -14.94 7.68 -4.44
N ALA A 234 -13.96 8.48 -4.05
CA ALA A 234 -13.12 9.23 -4.97
C ALA A 234 -12.23 8.31 -5.82
N GLU A 235 -11.57 7.32 -5.20
CA GLU A 235 -10.68 6.39 -5.90
C GLU A 235 -11.45 5.48 -6.85
N PHE A 236 -12.54 4.87 -6.41
CA PHE A 236 -13.33 4.00 -7.29
C PHE A 236 -13.97 4.78 -8.44
N ARG A 237 -14.42 6.02 -8.21
CA ARG A 237 -14.95 6.89 -9.25
C ARG A 237 -13.93 7.25 -10.32
N SER A 238 -12.66 7.39 -9.98
CA SER A 238 -11.59 7.74 -10.93
C SER A 238 -11.44 6.71 -12.06
N PHE A 239 -11.90 5.47 -11.83
CA PHE A 239 -11.85 4.37 -12.79
C PHE A 239 -13.18 4.07 -13.47
N MET A 240 -14.20 4.94 -13.32
CA MET A 240 -15.46 4.79 -14.05
C MET A 240 -15.23 4.87 -15.57
N GLY A 241 -15.85 3.93 -16.29
CA GLY A 241 -15.75 3.88 -17.76
C GLY A 241 -14.46 3.26 -18.29
N THR A 242 -13.66 2.63 -17.43
CA THR A 242 -12.50 1.85 -17.86
C THR A 242 -12.96 0.44 -18.25
N ASP A 243 -12.66 0.02 -19.49
CA ASP A 243 -13.11 -1.26 -20.05
C ASP A 243 -12.12 -2.40 -19.90
N THR A 244 -10.92 -2.14 -19.36
CA THR A 244 -9.87 -3.14 -19.19
C THR A 244 -9.18 -2.99 -17.83
N LEU A 245 -8.69 -4.10 -17.30
CA LEU A 245 -7.91 -4.10 -16.06
C LEU A 245 -6.53 -3.47 -16.33
N THR A 246 -6.23 -2.37 -15.66
CA THR A 246 -4.94 -1.68 -15.77
C THR A 246 -4.11 -1.85 -14.50
N LYS A 247 -2.80 -1.64 -14.62
CA LYS A 247 -1.88 -1.71 -13.49
C LYS A 247 -2.17 -0.62 -12.45
N GLU A 248 -2.52 0.57 -12.92
CA GLU A 248 -2.89 1.71 -12.08
C GLU A 248 -4.14 1.38 -11.25
N MET A 249 -5.18 0.82 -11.89
CA MET A 249 -6.40 0.38 -11.23
C MET A 249 -6.11 -0.67 -10.14
N VAL A 250 -5.35 -1.71 -10.48
CA VAL A 250 -4.99 -2.76 -9.54
C VAL A 250 -4.16 -2.22 -8.38
N SER A 251 -3.15 -1.37 -8.65
CA SER A 251 -2.30 -0.79 -7.62
C SER A 251 -3.04 0.16 -6.69
N ALA A 252 -4.05 0.89 -7.18
CA ALA A 252 -4.82 1.83 -6.39
C ALA A 252 -5.90 1.15 -5.54
N LEU A 253 -6.53 0.08 -6.07
CA LEU A 253 -7.73 -0.50 -5.47
C LEU A 253 -7.50 -1.83 -4.76
N VAL A 254 -6.49 -2.61 -5.14
CA VAL A 254 -6.26 -3.97 -4.63
C VAL A 254 -5.08 -4.02 -3.67
N GLU A 255 -5.33 -4.42 -2.44
CA GLU A 255 -4.30 -4.66 -1.44
C GLU A 255 -3.66 -6.04 -1.62
N ARG A 256 -4.49 -7.07 -1.78
CA ARG A 256 -4.03 -8.46 -1.88
C ARG A 256 -5.09 -9.37 -2.45
N ILE A 257 -4.66 -10.41 -3.14
CA ILE A 257 -5.51 -11.44 -3.73
C ILE A 257 -5.05 -12.80 -3.22
N TYR A 258 -5.95 -13.56 -2.64
CA TYR A 258 -5.67 -14.94 -2.23
C TYR A 258 -6.36 -15.90 -3.19
N VAL A 259 -5.62 -16.92 -3.62
CA VAL A 259 -6.14 -18.01 -4.46
C VAL A 259 -5.92 -19.33 -3.73
N ASP A 260 -7.00 -20.06 -3.47
CA ASP A 260 -6.92 -21.37 -2.83
C ASP A 260 -6.81 -22.55 -3.82
N ALA A 261 -6.77 -23.78 -3.29
CA ALA A 261 -6.66 -24.99 -4.10
C ALA A 261 -7.90 -25.27 -4.96
N ASP A 262 -9.07 -24.84 -4.51
CA ASP A 262 -10.36 -24.98 -5.18
C ASP A 262 -10.61 -23.83 -6.18
N LYS A 263 -9.61 -22.96 -6.37
CA LYS A 263 -9.65 -21.76 -7.21
C LYS A 263 -10.63 -20.68 -6.72
N ASN A 264 -11.02 -20.70 -5.45
CA ASN A 264 -11.70 -19.56 -4.88
C ASN A 264 -10.74 -18.39 -4.77
N ILE A 265 -11.24 -17.21 -5.10
CA ILE A 265 -10.45 -15.98 -5.14
C ILE A 265 -11.02 -15.02 -4.10
N ASP A 266 -10.21 -14.69 -3.08
CA ASP A 266 -10.50 -13.64 -2.10
C ASP A 266 -9.72 -12.39 -2.46
N ILE A 267 -10.42 -11.31 -2.80
CA ILE A 267 -9.82 -10.04 -3.19
C ILE A 267 -9.97 -9.06 -2.04
N ARG A 268 -8.84 -8.64 -1.46
CA ARG A 268 -8.81 -7.59 -0.44
C ARG A 268 -8.56 -6.25 -1.12
N LEU A 269 -9.48 -5.35 -0.93
CA LEU A 269 -9.43 -4.01 -1.49
C LEU A 269 -8.90 -3.02 -0.44
N HIS A 270 -8.22 -1.98 -0.92
CA HIS A 270 -7.94 -0.79 -0.13
C HIS A 270 -9.25 -0.10 0.27
N TYR A 271 -9.20 0.75 1.29
CA TYR A 271 -10.34 1.56 1.75
C TYR A 271 -11.54 0.76 2.30
N ARG A 272 -11.30 -0.47 2.78
CA ARG A 272 -12.35 -1.31 3.36
C ARG A 272 -12.98 -0.68 4.59
N ASP A 273 -12.17 -0.04 5.44
CA ASP A 273 -12.63 0.58 6.67
C ASP A 273 -13.49 1.81 6.38
N GLU A 274 -13.11 2.60 5.38
CA GLU A 274 -13.88 3.75 4.89
C GLU A 274 -15.23 3.32 4.30
N TYR A 275 -15.26 2.20 3.58
CA TYR A 275 -16.49 1.61 3.06
C TYR A 275 -17.42 1.15 4.19
N ILE A 276 -16.90 0.41 5.18
CA ILE A 276 -17.69 -0.07 6.32
C ILE A 276 -18.23 1.11 7.14
N ALA A 277 -17.42 2.14 7.37
CA ALA A 277 -17.85 3.35 8.07
C ALA A 277 -18.99 4.05 7.31
N LEU A 278 -18.88 4.14 5.98
CA LEU A 278 -19.90 4.73 5.13
C LEU A 278 -21.22 3.96 5.17
N LEU A 279 -21.18 2.62 5.12
CA LEU A 279 -22.38 1.77 5.26
C LEU A 279 -23.06 1.98 6.59
N LYS A 280 -22.33 1.93 7.70
CA LYS A 280 -22.89 2.17 9.05
C LYS A 280 -23.57 3.52 9.17
N PHE A 281 -22.99 4.55 8.54
CA PHE A 281 -23.59 5.88 8.50
C PHE A 281 -24.93 5.88 7.75
N ILE A 282 -24.99 5.25 6.58
CA ILE A 282 -26.22 5.17 5.78
C ILE A 282 -27.30 4.37 6.51
N GLU A 283 -26.96 3.20 7.06
CA GLU A 283 -27.88 2.33 7.81
C GLU A 283 -28.43 3.02 9.06
N GLY A 284 -27.58 3.67 9.85
CA GLY A 284 -27.98 4.39 11.05
C GLY A 284 -28.92 5.59 10.78
N ARG A 285 -29.02 6.04 9.53
CA ARG A 285 -29.91 7.13 9.12
C ARG A 285 -31.11 6.72 8.29
N ALA A 286 -31.07 5.53 7.68
CA ALA A 286 -32.24 4.95 7.04
C ALA A 286 -33.26 4.41 8.06
N ALA A 287 -32.85 4.31 9.34
CA ALA A 287 -33.70 3.84 10.45
C ALA A 287 -34.41 4.98 11.22
N VAL A 288 -34.25 6.22 10.79
CA VAL A 288 -34.92 7.43 11.32
C VAL A 288 -35.86 8.01 10.25
#